data_afcfd6d477104ae1bb3dfeb5ddf85b2b
#
_entry.id   afcfd6d477104ae1bb3dfeb5ddf85b2b
#
_cell.length_a   1.000
_cell.length_b   1.000
_cell.length_c   1.000
_cell.angle_alpha   90.00
_cell.angle_beta   90.00
_cell.angle_gamma   90.00
#
_symmetry.space_group_name_H-M   'P 1'
#
loop_
_entity.id
_entity.type
_entity.pdbx_description
1 polymer ?
#
loop_
_entity_poly.entity_id
_entity_poly.type
_entity_poly.pdbx_seq_one_letter_code
_entity_poly.pdbx_strand_id
1 'polypeptide(L)'
;MKFTLSALSGLLLVIYTAVNAGEKGTVLWYAEQEAGIEPYKVRYIVSREFMRSDEGSDEGGFVLLDRAEQQIYSVVPQNRTILHIDGRGELPQVPPQLSVEIKRSIDEKVPRLAGQVPVTLELVANQELCYSAIIVPGHLEQARAALREFAQALSIQQSRTLAATPQEYQTPCFLSRYLYATDFHLKQGIPLVDWSQQGHRRELLDYQTGVELDDGLFELPDGFATIEASGR
;
A
#
# COMPACT_ATOMS: atom_id res chain seq x y z
N MET A 1 47.21 -21.43 65.38
CA MET A 1 47.16 -21.46 63.90
C MET A 1 45.71 -21.39 63.46
N LYS A 2 45.24 -20.23 62.94
CA LYS A 2 43.90 -20.03 62.43
C LYS A 2 44.00 -19.98 60.92
N PHE A 3 43.33 -20.92 60.23
CA PHE A 3 43.18 -20.91 58.78
C PHE A 3 41.87 -20.18 58.39
N THR A 4 42.03 -19.12 57.69
CA THR A 4 40.93 -18.40 57.08
C THR A 4 40.69 -18.92 55.66
N LEU A 5 39.51 -19.53 55.40
CA LEU A 5 39.05 -19.91 54.06
C LEU A 5 38.43 -18.69 53.38
N SER A 6 39.05 -18.23 52.29
CA SER A 6 38.43 -17.22 51.39
C SER A 6 37.57 -17.94 50.35
N ALA A 7 36.28 -17.67 50.40
CA ALA A 7 35.32 -18.10 49.36
C ALA A 7 35.33 -17.09 48.18
N LEU A 8 35.79 -17.55 47.01
CA LEU A 8 35.70 -16.80 45.76
C LEU A 8 34.29 -17.04 45.15
N SER A 9 33.39 -16.06 45.25
CA SER A 9 32.12 -16.09 44.54
C SER A 9 32.35 -15.64 43.10
N GLY A 10 32.33 -16.61 42.18
CA GLY A 10 32.29 -16.31 40.73
C GLY A 10 30.92 -15.84 40.29
N LEU A 11 30.84 -14.59 39.86
CA LEU A 11 29.63 -14.00 39.25
C LEU A 11 29.53 -14.45 37.79
N LEU A 12 28.63 -15.39 37.48
CA LEU A 12 28.33 -15.80 36.10
C LEU A 12 27.52 -14.68 35.45
N LEU A 13 28.13 -13.93 34.53
CA LEU A 13 27.45 -12.98 33.68
C LEU A 13 26.74 -13.77 32.55
N VAL A 14 25.43 -13.95 32.64
CA VAL A 14 24.64 -14.51 31.58
C VAL A 14 24.38 -13.38 30.56
N ILE A 15 25.11 -13.39 29.43
CA ILE A 15 24.88 -12.50 28.31
C ILE A 15 23.66 -13.04 27.55
N TYR A 16 22.49 -12.41 27.74
CA TYR A 16 21.35 -12.63 26.86
C TYR A 16 21.65 -11.95 25.53
N THR A 17 22.04 -12.71 24.51
CA THR A 17 21.96 -12.25 23.13
C THR A 17 20.50 -12.20 22.78
N ALA A 18 19.94 -11.00 22.67
CA ALA A 18 18.65 -10.79 22.02
C ALA A 18 18.81 -11.26 20.56
N VAL A 19 18.25 -12.42 20.24
CA VAL A 19 18.04 -12.81 18.85
C VAL A 19 17.02 -11.81 18.33
N ASN A 20 17.43 -10.87 17.48
CA ASN A 20 16.52 -10.08 16.70
C ASN A 20 15.75 -11.06 15.81
N ALA A 21 14.56 -11.46 16.24
CA ALA A 21 13.61 -12.11 15.35
C ALA A 21 13.27 -11.05 14.28
N GLY A 22 13.60 -11.33 13.02
CA GLY A 22 13.27 -10.45 11.91
C GLY A 22 11.81 -10.02 11.96
N GLU A 23 11.53 -8.84 11.47
CA GLU A 23 10.15 -8.31 11.43
C GLU A 23 9.28 -9.25 10.57
N LYS A 24 8.13 -9.65 11.12
CA LYS A 24 7.16 -10.47 10.39
C LYS A 24 6.20 -9.59 9.63
N GLY A 25 6.09 -9.85 8.33
CA GLY A 25 5.18 -9.09 7.47
C GLY A 25 4.22 -9.94 6.68
N THR A 26 3.59 -9.28 5.72
CA THR A 26 2.64 -9.87 4.77
C THR A 26 3.13 -9.61 3.36
N VAL A 27 3.13 -10.64 2.51
CA VAL A 27 3.42 -10.53 1.08
C VAL A 27 2.13 -10.83 0.32
N LEU A 28 1.78 -9.95 -0.63
CA LEU A 28 0.64 -10.14 -1.52
C LEU A 28 1.12 -10.13 -2.97
N TRP A 29 0.46 -10.91 -3.80
CA TRP A 29 0.68 -10.96 -5.23
C TRP A 29 -0.59 -10.58 -5.97
N TYR A 30 -0.53 -9.54 -6.78
CA TYR A 30 -1.62 -9.12 -7.65
C TYR A 30 -1.26 -9.33 -9.11
N ALA A 31 -2.25 -9.68 -9.92
CA ALA A 31 -2.22 -9.41 -11.35
C ALA A 31 -2.81 -8.03 -11.58
N GLU A 32 -2.08 -7.16 -12.23
CA GLU A 32 -2.54 -5.82 -12.61
C GLU A 32 -2.62 -5.71 -14.13
N GLN A 33 -3.62 -5.01 -14.60
CA GLN A 33 -3.85 -4.76 -16.01
C GLN A 33 -4.29 -3.31 -16.21
N GLU A 34 -3.73 -2.67 -17.20
CA GLU A 34 -4.14 -1.37 -17.70
C GLU A 34 -4.66 -1.50 -19.13
N ALA A 35 -5.44 -0.50 -19.58
CA ALA A 35 -5.99 -0.52 -20.94
C ALA A 35 -4.89 -0.61 -22.00
N GLY A 36 -4.94 -1.67 -22.83
CA GLY A 36 -3.98 -1.90 -23.89
C GLY A 36 -2.63 -2.48 -23.46
N ILE A 37 -2.48 -2.85 -22.18
CA ILE A 37 -1.28 -3.50 -21.64
C ILE A 37 -1.62 -4.92 -21.22
N GLU A 38 -0.74 -5.87 -21.51
CA GLU A 38 -0.87 -7.26 -21.04
C GLU A 38 -0.79 -7.29 -19.51
N PRO A 39 -1.54 -8.18 -18.84
CA PRO A 39 -1.48 -8.31 -17.40
C PRO A 39 -0.07 -8.61 -16.89
N TYR A 40 0.33 -7.95 -15.83
CA TYR A 40 1.63 -8.14 -15.18
C TYR A 40 1.45 -8.41 -13.68
N LYS A 41 2.46 -9.02 -13.07
CA LYS A 41 2.44 -9.32 -11.64
C LYS A 41 3.06 -8.16 -10.85
N VAL A 42 2.40 -7.82 -9.75
CA VAL A 42 2.94 -6.89 -8.75
C VAL A 42 2.98 -7.61 -7.40
N ARG A 43 4.12 -7.52 -6.74
CA ARG A 43 4.30 -8.00 -5.36
C ARG A 43 4.23 -6.80 -4.42
N TYR A 44 3.44 -6.93 -3.37
CA TYR A 44 3.42 -6.00 -2.24
C TYR A 44 4.00 -6.69 -1.01
N ILE A 45 5.02 -6.11 -0.41
CA ILE A 45 5.65 -6.55 0.83
C ILE A 45 5.32 -5.53 1.90
N VAL A 46 4.63 -5.95 2.95
CA VAL A 46 4.12 -5.05 3.98
C VAL A 46 4.69 -5.43 5.33
N SER A 47 5.43 -4.51 5.92
CA SER A 47 5.87 -4.52 7.30
C SER A 47 5.03 -3.57 8.16
N ARG A 48 5.36 -3.43 9.42
CA ARG A 48 4.72 -2.45 10.30
C ARG A 48 5.03 -1.02 9.86
N GLU A 49 6.26 -0.77 9.42
CA GLU A 49 6.80 0.56 9.14
C GLU A 49 6.79 0.90 7.66
N PHE A 50 6.84 -0.10 6.79
CA PHE A 50 6.99 0.09 5.36
C PHE A 50 5.99 -0.72 4.53
N MET A 51 5.76 -0.26 3.31
CA MET A 51 5.19 -1.06 2.24
C MET A 51 6.04 -0.88 0.98
N ARG A 52 6.48 -2.00 0.40
CA ARG A 52 7.18 -2.02 -0.88
C ARG A 52 6.30 -2.67 -1.94
N SER A 53 6.30 -2.11 -3.16
CA SER A 53 5.76 -2.79 -4.34
C SER A 53 6.80 -2.91 -5.43
N ASP A 54 6.88 -4.07 -6.07
CA ASP A 54 7.80 -4.40 -7.16
C ASP A 54 7.22 -5.48 -8.08
N GLU A 55 7.96 -5.87 -9.12
CA GLU A 55 7.57 -6.91 -10.08
C GLU A 55 7.97 -8.34 -9.65
N GLY A 56 8.32 -8.53 -8.37
CA GLY A 56 8.73 -9.83 -7.81
C GLY A 56 10.25 -10.07 -7.83
N SER A 57 11.05 -9.02 -8.06
CA SER A 57 12.51 -9.05 -7.98
C SER A 57 13.01 -8.07 -6.93
N ASP A 58 13.89 -8.53 -6.06
CA ASP A 58 14.47 -7.67 -5.01
C ASP A 58 15.49 -6.67 -5.58
N GLU A 59 16.08 -6.96 -6.75
CA GLU A 59 17.09 -6.15 -7.44
C GLU A 59 16.49 -5.16 -8.46
N GLY A 60 15.21 -5.26 -8.74
CA GLY A 60 14.49 -4.42 -9.71
C GLY A 60 14.15 -3.03 -9.19
N GLY A 61 13.44 -2.26 -10.03
CA GLY A 61 12.78 -1.03 -9.59
C GLY A 61 11.67 -1.35 -8.60
N PHE A 62 11.43 -0.43 -7.66
CA PHE A 62 10.38 -0.60 -6.66
C PHE A 62 9.80 0.73 -6.22
N VAL A 63 8.64 0.67 -5.61
CA VAL A 63 8.04 1.80 -4.90
C VAL A 63 8.00 1.45 -3.41
N LEU A 64 8.51 2.35 -2.58
CA LEU A 64 8.53 2.24 -1.13
C LEU A 64 7.65 3.31 -0.52
N LEU A 65 6.75 2.91 0.38
CA LEU A 65 6.03 3.80 1.29
C LEU A 65 6.66 3.69 2.68
N ASP A 66 7.18 4.79 3.22
CA ASP A 66 7.36 4.97 4.65
C ASP A 66 6.00 5.35 5.24
N ARG A 67 5.43 4.45 6.04
CA ARG A 67 4.06 4.58 6.56
C ARG A 67 3.96 5.61 7.67
N ALA A 68 5.00 5.73 8.49
CA ALA A 68 5.04 6.69 9.59
C ALA A 68 5.18 8.12 9.09
N GLU A 69 6.09 8.33 8.13
CA GLU A 69 6.37 9.63 7.56
C GLU A 69 5.47 9.98 6.37
N GLN A 70 4.67 9.03 5.87
CA GLN A 70 3.82 9.17 4.69
C GLN A 70 4.61 9.64 3.44
N GLN A 71 5.82 9.11 3.28
CA GLN A 71 6.71 9.41 2.16
C GLN A 71 6.71 8.25 1.18
N ILE A 72 6.65 8.55 -0.12
CA ILE A 72 6.73 7.56 -1.18
C ILE A 72 8.01 7.79 -1.98
N TYR A 73 8.74 6.72 -2.23
CA TYR A 73 9.96 6.71 -3.03
C TYR A 73 9.80 5.73 -4.19
N SER A 74 9.82 6.22 -5.41
CA SER A 74 9.86 5.37 -6.61
C SER A 74 11.30 5.26 -7.11
N VAL A 75 11.88 4.07 -6.97
CA VAL A 75 13.28 3.78 -7.30
C VAL A 75 13.38 3.23 -8.71
N VAL A 76 14.16 3.89 -9.56
CA VAL A 76 14.43 3.50 -10.95
C VAL A 76 15.91 3.21 -11.11
N PRO A 77 16.36 1.94 -10.95
CA PRO A 77 17.78 1.57 -10.97
C PRO A 77 18.49 1.90 -12.28
N GLN A 78 17.80 1.77 -13.41
CA GLN A 78 18.34 2.02 -14.74
C GLN A 78 18.86 3.46 -14.90
N ASN A 79 18.19 4.41 -14.25
CA ASN A 79 18.53 5.83 -14.30
C ASN A 79 19.26 6.29 -13.04
N ARG A 80 19.42 5.41 -12.04
CA ARG A 80 19.93 5.75 -10.71
C ARG A 80 19.20 6.95 -10.11
N THR A 81 17.87 6.93 -10.19
CA THR A 81 17.00 8.01 -9.69
C THR A 81 15.97 7.49 -8.71
N ILE A 82 15.59 8.34 -7.78
CA ILE A 82 14.51 8.15 -6.82
C ILE A 82 13.56 9.34 -7.00
N LEU A 83 12.31 9.07 -7.40
CA LEU A 83 11.26 10.07 -7.34
C LEU A 83 10.69 10.05 -5.93
N HIS A 84 10.79 11.18 -5.23
CA HIS A 84 10.25 11.37 -3.89
C HIS A 84 8.91 12.11 -3.94
N ILE A 85 7.92 11.57 -3.24
CA ILE A 85 6.56 12.12 -3.11
C ILE A 85 6.27 12.32 -1.63
N ASP A 86 6.06 13.56 -1.20
CA ASP A 86 5.55 13.86 0.13
C ASP A 86 4.04 13.65 0.16
N GLY A 87 3.59 12.58 0.82
CA GLY A 87 2.18 12.21 0.95
C GLY A 87 1.46 12.89 2.11
N ARG A 88 2.13 13.75 2.88
CA ARG A 88 1.51 14.47 4.01
C ARG A 88 0.66 15.63 3.52
N GLY A 89 -0.42 15.89 4.22
CA GLY A 89 -1.30 17.02 3.94
C GLY A 89 -2.77 16.66 4.04
N GLU A 90 -3.60 17.58 3.58
CA GLU A 90 -5.04 17.40 3.57
C GLU A 90 -5.56 17.55 2.15
N LEU A 91 -6.59 16.77 1.83
CA LEU A 91 -7.31 16.93 0.58
C LEU A 91 -8.15 18.20 0.63
N PRO A 92 -8.30 18.91 -0.49
CA PRO A 92 -9.24 20.01 -0.60
C PRO A 92 -10.67 19.48 -0.37
N GLN A 93 -11.58 20.39 -0.02
CA GLN A 93 -12.99 20.04 0.12
C GLN A 93 -13.54 19.49 -1.19
N VAL A 94 -14.42 18.48 -1.08
CA VAL A 94 -15.13 17.92 -2.24
C VAL A 94 -15.93 19.04 -2.91
N PRO A 95 -15.74 19.28 -4.21
CA PRO A 95 -16.49 20.31 -4.93
C PRO A 95 -18.01 20.07 -4.84
N PRO A 96 -18.83 21.11 -4.62
CA PRO A 96 -20.28 20.95 -4.47
C PRO A 96 -20.97 20.27 -5.66
N GLN A 97 -20.38 20.39 -6.86
CA GLN A 97 -20.90 19.77 -8.09
C GLN A 97 -20.53 18.28 -8.22
N LEU A 98 -19.67 17.74 -7.34
CA LEU A 98 -19.26 16.34 -7.34
C LEU A 98 -20.09 15.57 -6.31
N SER A 99 -21.02 14.75 -6.77
CA SER A 99 -21.75 13.78 -5.94
C SER A 99 -21.02 12.44 -5.98
N VAL A 100 -20.65 11.91 -4.83
CA VAL A 100 -19.98 10.60 -4.70
C VAL A 100 -20.86 9.68 -3.86
N GLU A 101 -21.19 8.51 -4.40
CA GLU A 101 -21.96 7.47 -3.74
C GLU A 101 -21.20 6.15 -3.77
N ILE A 102 -21.19 5.42 -2.65
CA ILE A 102 -20.68 4.06 -2.58
C ILE A 102 -21.85 3.10 -2.43
N LYS A 103 -22.11 2.33 -3.48
CA LYS A 103 -23.11 1.26 -3.45
C LYS A 103 -22.46 -0.01 -2.91
N ARG A 104 -23.23 -0.74 -2.09
CA ARG A 104 -22.77 -1.96 -1.43
C ARG A 104 -23.78 -3.08 -1.69
N SER A 105 -23.29 -4.23 -2.13
CA SER A 105 -24.12 -5.43 -2.29
C SER A 105 -23.40 -6.68 -1.75
N ILE A 106 -24.18 -7.65 -1.30
CA ILE A 106 -23.70 -8.93 -0.77
C ILE A 106 -24.50 -10.03 -1.46
N ASP A 107 -23.79 -11.02 -1.99
CA ASP A 107 -24.39 -12.28 -2.43
C ASP A 107 -24.05 -13.37 -1.41
N GLU A 108 -25.01 -13.78 -0.61
CA GLU A 108 -24.86 -14.81 0.43
C GLU A 108 -24.55 -16.21 -0.16
N LYS A 109 -24.70 -16.41 -1.48
CA LYS A 109 -24.40 -17.66 -2.16
C LYS A 109 -22.92 -17.82 -2.54
N VAL A 110 -22.16 -16.71 -2.48
CA VAL A 110 -20.73 -16.73 -2.75
C VAL A 110 -19.98 -17.43 -1.60
N PRO A 111 -19.01 -18.30 -1.90
CA PRO A 111 -18.20 -18.95 -0.86
C PRO A 111 -17.54 -17.94 0.06
N ARG A 112 -17.51 -18.27 1.35
CA ARG A 112 -16.80 -17.45 2.35
C ARG A 112 -15.29 -17.57 2.14
N LEU A 113 -14.60 -16.42 2.25
CA LEU A 113 -13.15 -16.36 2.27
C LEU A 113 -12.69 -15.89 3.66
N ALA A 114 -11.76 -16.60 4.28
CA ALA A 114 -11.33 -16.33 5.67
C ALA A 114 -12.51 -16.19 6.65
N GLY A 115 -13.59 -16.97 6.45
CA GLY A 115 -14.80 -16.93 7.27
C GLY A 115 -15.77 -15.77 6.96
N GLN A 116 -15.42 -14.85 6.07
CA GLN A 116 -16.21 -13.68 5.70
C GLN A 116 -16.90 -13.86 4.34
N VAL A 117 -18.07 -13.26 4.17
CA VAL A 117 -18.72 -13.15 2.86
C VAL A 117 -18.10 -11.98 2.11
N PRO A 118 -17.61 -12.19 0.87
CA PRO A 118 -17.14 -11.10 0.03
C PRO A 118 -18.24 -10.07 -0.23
N VAL A 119 -17.84 -8.81 -0.33
CA VAL A 119 -18.74 -7.68 -0.53
C VAL A 119 -18.37 -6.97 -1.83
N THR A 120 -19.36 -6.72 -2.67
CA THR A 120 -19.19 -5.88 -3.86
C THR A 120 -19.45 -4.43 -3.51
N LEU A 121 -18.52 -3.57 -3.89
CA LEU A 121 -18.58 -2.12 -3.75
C LEU A 121 -18.51 -1.46 -5.11
N GLU A 122 -19.33 -0.43 -5.33
CA GLU A 122 -19.31 0.37 -6.54
C GLU A 122 -19.18 1.84 -6.18
N LEU A 123 -18.19 2.50 -6.75
CA LEU A 123 -18.01 3.94 -6.68
C LEU A 123 -18.75 4.59 -7.83
N VAL A 124 -19.74 5.38 -7.50
CA VAL A 124 -20.56 6.15 -8.47
C VAL A 124 -20.32 7.64 -8.25
N ALA A 125 -19.99 8.36 -9.31
CA ALA A 125 -19.82 9.81 -9.27
C ALA A 125 -20.74 10.47 -10.29
N ASN A 126 -21.57 11.43 -9.87
CA ASN A 126 -22.55 12.11 -10.70
C ASN A 126 -23.40 11.13 -11.54
N GLN A 127 -23.84 10.03 -10.93
CA GLN A 127 -24.62 8.94 -11.54
C GLN A 127 -23.85 8.03 -12.51
N GLU A 128 -22.56 8.23 -12.71
CA GLU A 128 -21.70 7.38 -13.54
C GLU A 128 -20.98 6.36 -12.66
N LEU A 129 -20.96 5.07 -13.07
CA LEU A 129 -20.16 4.03 -12.42
C LEU A 129 -18.69 4.21 -12.80
N CYS A 130 -17.87 4.54 -11.82
CA CYS A 130 -16.45 4.84 -12.00
C CYS A 130 -15.51 3.68 -11.68
N TYR A 131 -15.84 2.92 -10.64
CA TYR A 131 -14.98 1.84 -10.14
C TYR A 131 -15.76 0.81 -9.37
N SER A 132 -15.32 -0.43 -9.42
CA SER A 132 -15.92 -1.52 -8.67
C SER A 132 -14.84 -2.31 -7.95
N ALA A 133 -15.19 -2.91 -6.81
CA ALA A 133 -14.32 -3.80 -6.07
C ALA A 133 -15.12 -4.92 -5.40
N ILE A 134 -14.55 -6.12 -5.37
CA ILE A 134 -14.98 -7.21 -4.49
C ILE A 134 -13.94 -7.29 -3.37
N ILE A 135 -14.39 -7.10 -2.14
CA ILE A 135 -13.53 -7.04 -0.97
C ILE A 135 -13.86 -8.14 0.04
N VAL A 136 -12.91 -8.44 0.92
CA VAL A 136 -13.12 -9.28 2.11
C VAL A 136 -12.93 -8.43 3.35
N PRO A 137 -13.99 -8.19 4.14
CA PRO A 137 -13.91 -7.44 5.39
C PRO A 137 -13.08 -8.20 6.44
N GLY A 138 -12.33 -7.46 7.29
CA GLY A 138 -11.64 -8.03 8.45
C GLY A 138 -10.51 -9.02 8.13
N HIS A 139 -10.04 -9.04 6.89
CA HIS A 139 -8.96 -9.90 6.44
C HIS A 139 -7.73 -9.08 6.02
N LEU A 140 -6.51 -9.58 6.32
CA LEU A 140 -5.22 -8.94 5.99
C LEU A 140 -5.15 -7.45 6.41
N GLU A 141 -5.59 -7.14 7.61
CA GLU A 141 -5.79 -5.76 8.09
C GLU A 141 -4.52 -4.89 8.00
N GLN A 142 -3.34 -5.45 8.28
CA GLN A 142 -2.07 -4.72 8.16
C GLN A 142 -1.79 -4.33 6.71
N ALA A 143 -1.96 -5.27 5.78
CA ALA A 143 -1.76 -5.03 4.36
C ALA A 143 -2.81 -4.05 3.81
N ARG A 144 -4.09 -4.22 4.21
CA ARG A 144 -5.17 -3.31 3.86
C ARG A 144 -4.88 -1.87 4.32
N ALA A 145 -4.40 -1.71 5.55
CA ALA A 145 -4.04 -0.40 6.09
C ALA A 145 -2.91 0.26 5.27
N ALA A 146 -1.85 -0.48 4.96
CA ALA A 146 -0.73 0.02 4.17
C ALA A 146 -1.14 0.44 2.75
N LEU A 147 -1.95 -0.38 2.07
CA LEU A 147 -2.51 -0.03 0.75
C LEU A 147 -3.38 1.23 0.82
N ARG A 148 -4.15 1.40 1.90
CA ARG A 148 -4.96 2.60 2.13
C ARG A 148 -4.11 3.83 2.34
N GLU A 149 -3.08 3.76 3.18
CA GLU A 149 -2.12 4.83 3.43
C GLU A 149 -1.43 5.26 2.13
N PHE A 150 -1.03 4.30 1.30
CA PHE A 150 -0.44 4.55 -0.01
C PHE A 150 -1.40 5.28 -0.95
N ALA A 151 -2.64 4.81 -1.05
CA ALA A 151 -3.67 5.46 -1.87
C ALA A 151 -3.96 6.90 -1.40
N GLN A 152 -3.97 7.14 -0.10
CA GLN A 152 -4.14 8.48 0.49
C GLN A 152 -2.95 9.39 0.18
N ALA A 153 -1.71 8.93 0.34
CA ALA A 153 -0.51 9.69 0.00
C ALA A 153 -0.49 10.10 -1.49
N LEU A 154 -0.84 9.18 -2.38
CA LEU A 154 -0.97 9.49 -3.81
C LEU A 154 -2.09 10.50 -4.11
N SER A 155 -3.22 10.44 -3.39
CA SER A 155 -4.30 11.41 -3.59
C SER A 155 -3.92 12.82 -3.15
N ILE A 156 -3.12 12.96 -2.09
CA ILE A 156 -2.55 14.25 -1.68
C ILE A 156 -1.64 14.81 -2.79
N GLN A 157 -0.74 13.98 -3.34
CA GLN A 157 0.11 14.41 -4.46
C GLN A 157 -0.72 14.79 -5.69
N GLN A 158 -1.74 13.99 -6.03
CA GLN A 158 -2.65 14.29 -7.14
C GLN A 158 -3.38 15.63 -6.94
N SER A 159 -3.77 15.95 -5.69
CA SER A 159 -4.41 17.23 -5.39
C SER A 159 -3.51 18.43 -5.68
N ARG A 160 -2.20 18.31 -5.40
CA ARG A 160 -1.20 19.36 -5.68
C ARG A 160 -0.97 19.58 -7.16
N THR A 161 -1.10 18.52 -7.97
CA THR A 161 -0.89 18.57 -9.42
C THR A 161 -2.19 18.78 -10.19
N LEU A 162 -3.34 18.83 -9.54
CA LEU A 162 -4.67 18.93 -10.18
C LEU A 162 -4.76 20.14 -11.10
N ALA A 163 -4.21 21.29 -10.70
CA ALA A 163 -4.23 22.52 -11.51
C ALA A 163 -3.48 22.39 -12.84
N ALA A 164 -2.52 21.46 -12.94
CA ALA A 164 -1.79 21.14 -14.17
C ALA A 164 -2.50 20.08 -15.03
N THR A 165 -3.52 19.43 -14.51
CA THR A 165 -4.35 18.47 -15.26
C THR A 165 -5.35 19.25 -16.12
N PRO A 166 -5.38 19.08 -17.45
CA PRO A 166 -6.36 19.74 -18.31
C PRO A 166 -7.80 19.47 -17.84
N GLN A 167 -8.66 20.49 -17.93
CA GLN A 167 -10.00 20.44 -17.36
C GLN A 167 -10.86 19.32 -17.95
N GLU A 168 -10.68 18.98 -19.22
CA GLU A 168 -11.38 17.89 -19.92
C GLU A 168 -11.08 16.51 -19.32
N TYR A 169 -9.95 16.33 -18.62
CA TYR A 169 -9.60 15.09 -17.90
C TYR A 169 -10.07 15.09 -16.44
N GLN A 170 -10.46 16.24 -15.89
CA GLN A 170 -10.99 16.34 -14.52
C GLN A 170 -12.45 15.89 -14.45
N THR A 171 -12.75 14.71 -14.99
CA THR A 171 -14.10 14.13 -14.97
C THR A 171 -14.53 13.76 -13.55
N PRO A 172 -15.84 13.60 -13.26
CA PRO A 172 -16.32 13.12 -11.97
C PRO A 172 -15.67 11.81 -11.54
N CYS A 173 -15.46 10.87 -12.46
CA CYS A 173 -14.78 9.60 -12.18
C CYS A 173 -13.29 9.80 -11.85
N PHE A 174 -12.59 10.67 -12.57
CA PHE A 174 -11.21 11.01 -12.26
C PHE A 174 -11.10 11.63 -10.85
N LEU A 175 -11.90 12.64 -10.56
CA LEU A 175 -11.87 13.33 -9.26
C LEU A 175 -12.21 12.37 -8.10
N SER A 176 -13.25 11.54 -8.25
CA SER A 176 -13.62 10.60 -7.21
C SER A 176 -12.57 9.50 -7.01
N ARG A 177 -12.04 8.92 -8.10
CA ARG A 177 -11.11 7.80 -8.04
C ARG A 177 -9.72 8.20 -7.54
N TYR A 178 -9.19 9.35 -7.97
CA TYR A 178 -7.80 9.74 -7.70
C TYR A 178 -7.64 10.77 -6.59
N LEU A 179 -8.74 11.43 -6.15
CA LEU A 179 -8.67 12.41 -5.07
C LEU A 179 -9.58 12.05 -3.89
N TYR A 180 -10.90 12.06 -4.09
CA TYR A 180 -11.83 12.17 -2.97
C TYR A 180 -12.30 10.83 -2.41
N ALA A 181 -12.20 9.74 -3.16
CA ALA A 181 -12.64 8.41 -2.76
C ALA A 181 -11.66 7.30 -3.17
N THR A 182 -10.36 7.59 -3.23
CA THR A 182 -9.32 6.66 -3.68
C THR A 182 -9.29 5.36 -2.86
N ASP A 183 -9.58 5.47 -1.58
CA ASP A 183 -9.50 4.38 -0.59
C ASP A 183 -10.88 3.80 -0.21
N PHE A 184 -11.95 4.07 -0.98
CA PHE A 184 -13.33 3.72 -0.60
C PHE A 184 -13.50 2.23 -0.29
N HIS A 185 -12.89 1.35 -1.07
CA HIS A 185 -12.91 -0.09 -0.89
C HIS A 185 -11.97 -0.53 0.26
N LEU A 186 -10.79 0.08 0.37
CA LEU A 186 -9.81 -0.20 1.42
C LEU A 186 -10.30 0.21 2.83
N LYS A 187 -11.27 1.11 2.94
CA LYS A 187 -11.96 1.40 4.21
C LYS A 187 -12.77 0.22 4.73
N GLN A 188 -13.24 -0.65 3.83
CA GLN A 188 -14.19 -1.70 4.15
C GLN A 188 -13.58 -3.12 4.13
N GLY A 189 -12.50 -3.35 3.38
CA GLY A 189 -11.84 -4.65 3.31
C GLY A 189 -10.67 -4.68 2.32
N ILE A 190 -10.00 -5.84 2.28
CA ILE A 190 -8.95 -6.09 1.29
C ILE A 190 -9.57 -6.43 -0.06
N PRO A 191 -9.17 -5.80 -1.19
CA PRO A 191 -9.71 -6.15 -2.49
C PRO A 191 -9.18 -7.51 -2.97
N LEU A 192 -10.11 -8.38 -3.38
CA LEU A 192 -9.81 -9.59 -4.14
C LEU A 192 -9.65 -9.26 -5.61
N VAL A 193 -10.54 -8.41 -6.09
CA VAL A 193 -10.50 -7.86 -7.44
C VAL A 193 -11.11 -6.47 -7.43
N ASP A 194 -10.49 -5.57 -8.15
CA ASP A 194 -11.04 -4.24 -8.41
C ASP A 194 -10.81 -3.84 -9.87
N TRP A 195 -11.71 -3.02 -10.42
CA TRP A 195 -11.67 -2.66 -11.83
C TRP A 195 -12.39 -1.35 -12.13
N SER A 196 -12.04 -0.75 -13.26
CA SER A 196 -12.75 0.41 -13.84
C SER A 196 -13.28 0.11 -15.23
N GLN A 197 -14.22 0.93 -15.70
CA GLN A 197 -14.74 0.86 -17.07
C GLN A 197 -13.69 1.23 -18.13
N GLN A 198 -12.60 1.89 -17.73
CA GLN A 198 -11.49 2.29 -18.61
C GLN A 198 -10.44 1.19 -18.80
N GLY A 199 -10.70 -0.04 -18.31
CA GLY A 199 -9.85 -1.20 -18.55
C GLY A 199 -8.73 -1.42 -17.51
N HIS A 200 -8.73 -0.66 -16.41
CA HIS A 200 -7.90 -1.04 -15.25
C HIS A 200 -8.55 -2.21 -14.52
N ARG A 201 -7.74 -3.20 -14.15
CA ARG A 201 -8.14 -4.35 -13.34
C ARG A 201 -6.97 -4.75 -12.44
N ARG A 202 -7.28 -5.08 -11.19
CA ARG A 202 -6.33 -5.68 -10.25
C ARG A 202 -6.98 -6.86 -9.57
N GLU A 203 -6.26 -7.98 -9.45
CA GLU A 203 -6.76 -9.23 -8.88
C GLU A 203 -5.73 -9.84 -7.94
N LEU A 204 -6.14 -10.13 -6.70
CA LEU A 204 -5.30 -10.81 -5.71
C LEU A 204 -5.11 -12.27 -6.13
N LEU A 205 -3.88 -12.65 -6.45
CA LEU A 205 -3.53 -14.02 -6.87
C LEU A 205 -3.18 -14.90 -5.68
N ASP A 206 -2.41 -14.36 -4.72
CA ASP A 206 -1.91 -15.10 -3.57
C ASP A 206 -1.49 -14.15 -2.45
N TYR A 207 -1.36 -14.67 -1.23
CA TYR A 207 -0.80 -13.93 -0.10
C TYR A 207 -0.16 -14.87 0.92
N GLN A 208 0.83 -14.36 1.64
CA GLN A 208 1.50 -15.02 2.75
C GLN A 208 1.58 -14.07 3.94
N THR A 209 1.26 -14.56 5.13
CA THR A 209 1.34 -13.79 6.37
C THR A 209 2.38 -14.36 7.31
N GLY A 210 2.97 -13.52 8.18
CA GLY A 210 3.98 -13.94 9.14
C GLY A 210 5.31 -14.32 8.49
N VAL A 211 5.59 -13.81 7.29
CA VAL A 211 6.85 -14.00 6.57
C VAL A 211 7.95 -13.21 7.27
N GLU A 212 9.09 -13.82 7.52
CA GLU A 212 10.29 -13.10 7.97
C GLU A 212 10.81 -12.25 6.81
N LEU A 213 10.91 -10.94 7.06
CA LEU A 213 11.34 -9.96 6.07
C LEU A 213 12.80 -9.57 6.32
N ASP A 214 13.54 -9.39 5.23
CA ASP A 214 14.89 -8.82 5.27
C ASP A 214 14.75 -7.28 5.30
N ASP A 215 15.41 -6.63 6.26
CA ASP A 215 15.40 -5.18 6.41
C ASP A 215 15.94 -4.47 5.15
N GLY A 216 16.88 -5.06 4.44
CA GLY A 216 17.41 -4.55 3.17
C GLY A 216 16.38 -4.38 2.06
N LEU A 217 15.21 -5.05 2.16
CA LEU A 217 14.10 -4.85 1.20
C LEU A 217 13.53 -3.44 1.24
N PHE A 218 13.70 -2.72 2.34
CA PHE A 218 13.13 -1.39 2.57
C PHE A 218 14.18 -0.27 2.56
N GLU A 219 15.42 -0.60 2.23
CA GLU A 219 16.48 0.39 2.11
C GLU A 219 16.47 1.09 0.75
N LEU A 220 16.71 2.39 0.77
CA LEU A 220 16.93 3.16 -0.46
C LEU A 220 18.39 2.99 -0.92
N PRO A 221 18.64 2.82 -2.23
CA PRO A 221 19.99 2.60 -2.73
C PRO A 221 20.84 3.87 -2.60
N ASP A 222 22.09 3.69 -2.16
CA ASP A 222 23.07 4.75 -2.04
C ASP A 222 23.47 5.36 -3.40
N GLY A 223 23.70 6.68 -3.41
CA GLY A 223 24.25 7.40 -4.55
C GLY A 223 23.29 7.57 -5.73
N PHE A 224 21.98 7.37 -5.51
CA PHE A 224 20.95 7.74 -6.50
C PHE A 224 20.58 9.22 -6.36
N ALA A 225 20.23 9.85 -7.48
CA ALA A 225 19.73 11.21 -7.47
C ALA A 225 18.26 11.25 -7.06
N THR A 226 17.93 12.03 -6.04
CA THR A 226 16.53 12.24 -5.64
C THR A 226 15.92 13.39 -6.41
N ILE A 227 14.72 13.16 -6.95
CA ILE A 227 13.90 14.13 -7.70
C ILE A 227 12.61 14.31 -6.92
N GLU A 228 12.30 15.56 -6.53
CA GLU A 228 11.04 15.86 -5.86
C GLU A 228 9.88 15.85 -6.87
N ALA A 229 8.80 15.15 -6.55
CA ALA A 229 7.55 15.27 -7.27
C ALA A 229 6.91 16.61 -6.94
N SER A 230 7.30 17.65 -7.65
CA SER A 230 6.77 19.00 -7.43
C SER A 230 5.35 19.14 -7.97
N GLY A 231 4.39 19.40 -7.07
CA GLY A 231 3.20 20.15 -7.42
C GLY A 231 3.57 21.65 -7.44
N ARG A 232 3.67 22.24 -8.60
CA ARG A 232 3.75 23.70 -8.72
C ARG A 232 2.36 24.28 -8.83
#